data_a0107b50320d2fe748020d6e44949618
#
_entry.id   a0107b50320d2fe748020d6e44949618
#
_cell.length_a   1.000
_cell.length_b   1.000
_cell.length_c   1.000
_cell.angle_alpha   90.00
_cell.angle_beta   90.00
_cell.angle_gamma   90.00
#
_symmetry.space_group_name_H-M   'P 1'
#
loop_
_entity.id
_entity.type
_entity.pdbx_description
1 polymer ?
#
loop_
_entity_poly.entity_id
_entity_poly.type
_entity_poly.pdbx_seq_one_letter_code
_entity_poly.pdbx_strand_id
1 'polypeptide(L)'
;MIWIGTSLALIFVILMLESDFFDIFAYLIYACVIVLLIATIFLAPNIKGSHSWLVLGPIRLQPAELAKFATALAVAKFMNGYGFKLTTVKNFSITLFLIFLPMVCILLQKETGSALVYLAFFLMLYREGMTGYILLIGVCAVVFFVTGMKYSEVMVGITPLGEFC
;
A
#
# COMPACT_ATOMS: atom_id res chain seq x y z
N MET A 1 -27.96 6.45 4.23
CA MET A 1 -28.52 5.29 4.97
C MET A 1 -28.00 3.95 4.41
N ILE A 2 -28.02 3.70 3.09
CA ILE A 2 -27.59 2.42 2.49
C ILE A 2 -26.11 2.09 2.84
N TRP A 3 -25.22 3.06 2.78
CA TRP A 3 -23.78 2.87 3.08
C TRP A 3 -23.49 2.44 4.52
N ILE A 4 -24.28 2.92 5.48
CA ILE A 4 -24.15 2.52 6.89
C ILE A 4 -24.60 1.06 7.06
N GLY A 5 -25.72 0.69 6.43
CA GLY A 5 -26.20 -0.70 6.46
C GLY A 5 -25.22 -1.69 5.82
N THR A 6 -24.64 -1.34 4.68
CA THR A 6 -23.63 -2.19 4.01
C THR A 6 -22.35 -2.32 4.84
N SER A 7 -21.87 -1.24 5.48
CA SER A 7 -20.69 -1.31 6.33
C SER A 7 -20.91 -2.16 7.59
N LEU A 8 -22.07 -2.05 8.23
CA LEU A 8 -22.43 -2.90 9.38
C LEU A 8 -22.54 -4.37 9.00
N ALA A 9 -23.16 -4.67 7.86
CA ALA A 9 -23.23 -6.04 7.35
C ALA A 9 -21.83 -6.61 7.05
N LEU A 10 -20.95 -5.81 6.48
CA LEU A 10 -19.58 -6.22 6.16
C LEU A 10 -18.76 -6.47 7.44
N ILE A 11 -18.91 -5.62 8.46
CA ILE A 11 -18.29 -5.83 9.77
C ILE A 11 -18.77 -7.14 10.38
N PHE A 12 -20.06 -7.41 10.33
CA PHE A 12 -20.63 -8.65 10.88
C PHE A 12 -20.10 -9.89 10.15
N VAL A 13 -20.00 -9.84 8.83
CA VAL A 13 -19.42 -10.94 8.02
C VAL A 13 -17.95 -11.16 8.38
N ILE A 14 -17.15 -10.08 8.53
CA ILE A 14 -15.73 -10.20 8.90
C ILE A 14 -15.57 -10.78 10.30
N LEU A 15 -16.43 -10.41 11.25
CA LEU A 15 -16.41 -10.96 12.61
C LEU A 15 -16.84 -12.43 12.68
N MET A 16 -17.62 -12.92 11.74
CA MET A 16 -18.01 -14.33 11.63
C MET A 16 -16.93 -15.20 10.98
N LEU A 17 -15.98 -14.59 10.26
CA LEU A 17 -14.86 -15.31 9.67
C LEU A 17 -13.83 -15.66 10.75
N GLU A 18 -13.51 -16.93 10.87
CA GLU A 18 -12.47 -17.42 11.79
C GLU A 18 -11.09 -16.89 11.38
N SER A 19 -10.22 -16.67 12.37
CA SER A 19 -8.84 -16.20 12.15
C SER A 19 -8.05 -17.11 11.19
N ASP A 20 -8.34 -18.41 11.22
CA ASP A 20 -7.68 -19.43 10.39
C ASP A 20 -7.95 -19.22 8.89
N PHE A 21 -9.12 -18.69 8.53
CA PHE A 21 -9.43 -18.32 7.16
C PHE A 21 -8.45 -17.25 6.64
N PHE A 22 -8.26 -16.19 7.40
CA PHE A 22 -7.33 -15.12 7.02
C PHE A 22 -5.89 -15.63 6.99
N ASP A 23 -5.55 -16.55 7.87
CA ASP A 23 -4.22 -17.15 7.93
C ASP A 23 -3.93 -18.01 6.70
N ILE A 24 -4.87 -18.82 6.25
CA ILE A 24 -4.70 -19.66 5.05
C ILE A 24 -4.62 -18.81 3.79
N PHE A 25 -5.50 -17.82 3.65
CA PHE A 25 -5.66 -17.04 2.42
C PHE A 25 -4.80 -15.77 2.34
N ALA A 26 -4.05 -15.40 3.40
CA ALA A 26 -3.28 -14.16 3.47
C ALA A 26 -2.38 -13.92 2.24
N TYR A 27 -1.59 -14.92 1.86
CA TYR A 27 -0.69 -14.80 0.70
C TYR A 27 -1.43 -14.79 -0.63
N LEU A 28 -2.55 -15.53 -0.73
CA LEU A 28 -3.38 -15.53 -1.94
C LEU A 28 -4.03 -14.16 -2.14
N ILE A 29 -4.61 -13.59 -1.07
CA ILE A 29 -5.20 -12.25 -1.08
C ILE A 29 -4.13 -11.22 -1.47
N TYR A 30 -2.95 -11.31 -0.87
CA TYR A 30 -1.83 -10.43 -1.19
C TYR A 30 -1.44 -10.51 -2.68
N ALA A 31 -1.27 -11.72 -3.20
CA ALA A 31 -0.91 -11.92 -4.62
C ALA A 31 -1.99 -11.36 -5.56
N CYS A 32 -3.28 -11.63 -5.28
CA CYS A 32 -4.39 -11.10 -6.07
C CYS A 32 -4.41 -9.57 -6.08
N VAL A 33 -4.17 -8.94 -4.93
CA VAL A 33 -4.16 -7.48 -4.82
C VAL A 33 -2.95 -6.86 -5.52
N ILE A 34 -1.78 -7.50 -5.48
CA ILE A 34 -0.61 -7.05 -6.25
C ILE A 34 -0.90 -7.11 -7.75
N VAL A 35 -1.49 -8.20 -8.24
CA VAL A 35 -1.90 -8.30 -9.66
C VAL A 35 -2.91 -7.20 -10.00
N LEU A 36 -3.86 -6.92 -9.12
CA LEU A 36 -4.83 -5.84 -9.30
C LEU A 36 -4.17 -4.46 -9.34
N LEU A 37 -3.17 -4.20 -8.46
CA LEU A 37 -2.39 -2.96 -8.49
C LEU A 37 -1.63 -2.79 -9.80
N ILE A 38 -0.98 -3.84 -10.29
CA ILE A 38 -0.25 -3.81 -11.56
C ILE A 38 -1.23 -3.59 -12.72
N ALA A 39 -2.35 -4.31 -12.72
CA ALA A 39 -3.39 -4.14 -13.74
C ALA A 39 -3.93 -2.69 -13.77
N THR A 40 -4.07 -2.07 -12.61
CA THR A 40 -4.55 -0.68 -12.50
C THR A 40 -3.60 0.31 -13.17
N ILE A 41 -2.28 0.09 -13.13
CA ILE A 41 -1.30 0.96 -13.78
C ILE A 41 -1.55 1.03 -15.30
N PHE A 42 -1.98 -0.09 -15.91
CA PHE A 42 -2.19 -0.18 -17.35
C PHE A 42 -3.64 0.10 -17.79
N LEU A 43 -4.63 -0.24 -16.97
CA LEU A 43 -6.05 -0.17 -17.33
C LEU A 43 -6.77 1.06 -16.78
N ALA A 44 -6.27 1.71 -15.73
CA ALA A 44 -6.99 2.83 -15.12
C ALA A 44 -6.93 4.08 -15.99
N PRO A 45 -8.06 4.75 -16.24
CA PRO A 45 -8.08 6.05 -16.92
C PRO A 45 -7.36 7.10 -16.07
N ASN A 46 -6.71 8.05 -16.73
CA ASN A 46 -6.05 9.16 -16.06
C ASN A 46 -7.10 10.11 -15.46
N ILE A 47 -7.34 10.02 -14.16
CA ILE A 47 -8.26 10.91 -13.44
C ILE A 47 -7.44 11.87 -12.60
N LYS A 48 -7.43 13.15 -12.95
CA LYS A 48 -6.69 14.22 -12.23
C LYS A 48 -5.20 13.94 -12.05
N GLY A 49 -4.55 13.31 -13.03
CA GLY A 49 -3.11 13.02 -12.96
C GLY A 49 -2.74 11.73 -12.23
N SER A 50 -3.71 10.95 -11.72
CA SER A 50 -3.50 9.67 -11.05
C SER A 50 -4.19 8.52 -11.78
N HIS A 51 -3.55 7.36 -11.82
CA HIS A 51 -4.07 6.12 -12.41
C HIS A 51 -4.48 5.12 -11.32
N SER A 52 -5.18 5.60 -10.27
CA SER A 52 -5.45 4.82 -9.05
C SER A 52 -6.89 4.32 -8.91
N TRP A 53 -7.80 4.72 -9.81
CA TRP A 53 -9.21 4.38 -9.71
C TRP A 53 -9.65 3.41 -10.79
N LEU A 54 -10.11 2.24 -10.39
CA LEU A 54 -10.84 1.33 -11.26
C LEU A 54 -12.32 1.71 -11.26
N VAL A 55 -12.80 2.16 -12.41
CA VAL A 55 -14.21 2.48 -12.61
C VAL A 55 -14.91 1.27 -13.21
N LEU A 56 -15.67 0.55 -12.36
CA LEU A 56 -16.48 -0.61 -12.74
C LEU A 56 -17.95 -0.20 -12.77
N GLY A 57 -18.35 0.55 -13.79
CA GLY A 57 -19.71 1.09 -13.88
C GLY A 57 -20.01 2.10 -12.76
N PRO A 58 -21.03 1.87 -11.91
CA PRO A 58 -21.38 2.80 -10.82
C PRO A 58 -20.42 2.71 -9.62
N ILE A 59 -19.59 1.67 -9.55
CA ILE A 59 -18.67 1.42 -8.43
C ILE A 59 -17.28 1.91 -8.79
N ARG A 60 -16.70 2.73 -7.91
CA ARG A 60 -15.30 3.15 -7.98
C ARG A 60 -14.53 2.41 -6.90
N LEU A 61 -13.57 1.59 -7.31
CA LEU A 61 -12.70 0.83 -6.42
C LEU A 61 -11.30 1.41 -6.50
N GLN A 62 -10.69 1.61 -5.34
CA GLN A 62 -9.31 2.05 -5.22
C GLN A 62 -8.46 0.87 -4.73
N PRO A 63 -7.68 0.21 -5.60
CA PRO A 63 -6.90 -0.96 -5.23
C PRO A 63 -5.86 -0.69 -4.14
N ALA A 64 -5.37 0.55 -4.03
CA ALA A 64 -4.44 0.95 -2.99
C ALA A 64 -4.99 0.76 -1.57
N GLU A 65 -6.32 0.94 -1.36
CA GLU A 65 -6.95 0.69 -0.07
C GLU A 65 -6.94 -0.80 0.30
N LEU A 66 -7.23 -1.65 -0.67
CA LEU A 66 -7.17 -3.11 -0.49
C LEU A 66 -5.73 -3.59 -0.25
N ALA A 67 -4.76 -2.94 -0.91
CA ALA A 67 -3.35 -3.28 -0.77
C ALA A 67 -2.82 -3.07 0.65
N LYS A 68 -3.25 -2.03 1.34
CA LYS A 68 -2.87 -1.79 2.73
C LYS A 68 -3.31 -2.95 3.64
N PHE A 69 -4.57 -3.39 3.47
CA PHE A 69 -5.11 -4.52 4.23
C PHE A 69 -4.41 -5.84 3.89
N ALA A 70 -4.24 -6.13 2.60
CA ALA A 70 -3.57 -7.35 2.14
C ALA A 70 -2.12 -7.43 2.61
N THR A 71 -1.40 -6.30 2.60
CA THR A 71 -0.04 -6.20 3.12
C THR A 71 0.01 -6.47 4.61
N ALA A 72 -0.91 -5.88 5.39
CA ALA A 72 -0.99 -6.12 6.83
C ALA A 72 -1.19 -7.60 7.15
N LEU A 73 -2.12 -8.27 6.44
CA LEU A 73 -2.36 -9.71 6.59
C LEU A 73 -1.13 -10.55 6.24
N ALA A 74 -0.48 -10.28 5.10
CA ALA A 74 0.67 -11.04 4.65
C ALA A 74 1.86 -10.88 5.61
N VAL A 75 2.11 -9.67 6.10
CA VAL A 75 3.16 -9.38 7.09
C VAL A 75 2.84 -10.05 8.42
N ALA A 76 1.61 -9.93 8.92
CA ALA A 76 1.19 -10.56 10.17
C ALA A 76 1.36 -12.07 10.12
N LYS A 77 0.92 -12.71 9.02
CA LYS A 77 1.12 -14.15 8.82
C LYS A 77 2.60 -14.53 8.77
N PHE A 78 3.42 -13.77 8.06
CA PHE A 78 4.84 -14.05 7.98
C PHE A 78 5.52 -13.95 9.36
N MET A 79 5.12 -12.97 10.16
CA MET A 79 5.67 -12.77 11.51
C MET A 79 5.16 -13.77 12.53
N ASN A 80 3.99 -14.36 12.32
CA ASN A 80 3.42 -15.42 13.18
C ASN A 80 4.10 -16.79 12.97
N GLY A 81 5.00 -16.92 12.01
CA GLY A 81 5.72 -18.16 11.73
C GLY A 81 6.60 -18.63 12.89
N TYR A 82 6.67 -19.96 13.09
CA TYR A 82 7.46 -20.59 14.17
C TYR A 82 8.93 -20.15 14.07
N GLY A 83 9.46 -19.62 15.18
CA GLY A 83 10.87 -19.20 15.24
C GLY A 83 11.19 -17.90 14.50
N PHE A 84 10.19 -17.10 14.15
CA PHE A 84 10.39 -15.80 13.52
C PHE A 84 11.24 -14.89 14.41
N LYS A 85 12.33 -14.39 13.84
CA LYS A 85 13.16 -13.34 14.46
C LYS A 85 13.45 -12.29 13.40
N LEU A 86 13.01 -11.07 13.67
CA LEU A 86 13.24 -9.94 12.76
C LEU A 86 14.73 -9.58 12.62
N THR A 87 15.54 -9.95 13.62
CA THR A 87 17.00 -9.76 13.62
C THR A 87 17.74 -10.60 12.57
N THR A 88 17.07 -11.65 12.02
CA THR A 88 17.64 -12.44 10.94
C THR A 88 17.52 -11.68 9.63
N VAL A 89 18.63 -11.43 8.95
CA VAL A 89 18.69 -10.67 7.68
C VAL A 89 17.70 -11.20 6.65
N LYS A 90 17.54 -12.52 6.54
CA LYS A 90 16.59 -13.15 5.62
C LYS A 90 15.14 -12.74 5.94
N ASN A 91 14.73 -12.88 7.20
CA ASN A 91 13.34 -12.54 7.61
C ASN A 91 13.08 -11.05 7.46
N PHE A 92 14.04 -10.22 7.82
CA PHE A 92 13.97 -8.77 7.63
C PHE A 92 13.81 -8.41 6.16
N SER A 93 14.62 -8.97 5.26
CA SER A 93 14.54 -8.69 3.82
C SER A 93 13.20 -9.13 3.23
N ILE A 94 12.67 -10.29 3.62
CA ILE A 94 11.37 -10.76 3.13
C ILE A 94 10.24 -9.82 3.61
N THR A 95 10.24 -9.44 4.88
CA THR A 95 9.23 -8.51 5.42
C THR A 95 9.30 -7.15 4.72
N LEU A 96 10.51 -6.66 4.50
CA LEU A 96 10.73 -5.41 3.80
C LEU A 96 10.19 -5.49 2.35
N PHE A 97 10.48 -6.58 1.65
CA PHE A 97 9.98 -6.83 0.30
C PHE A 97 8.45 -6.85 0.23
N LEU A 98 7.79 -7.52 1.20
CA LEU A 98 6.32 -7.54 1.29
C LEU A 98 5.71 -6.15 1.46
N ILE A 99 6.40 -5.23 2.14
CA ILE A 99 5.93 -3.86 2.36
C ILE A 99 6.29 -2.95 1.16
N PHE A 100 7.49 -3.06 0.63
CA PHE A 100 7.97 -2.19 -0.45
C PHE A 100 7.30 -2.47 -1.79
N LEU A 101 6.99 -3.73 -2.10
CA LEU A 101 6.43 -4.10 -3.40
C LEU A 101 5.10 -3.37 -3.67
N PRO A 102 4.07 -3.44 -2.83
CA PRO A 102 2.84 -2.67 -3.05
C PRO A 102 3.06 -1.16 -2.95
N MET A 103 3.94 -0.71 -2.07
CA MET A 103 4.26 0.72 -1.92
C MET A 103 4.82 1.30 -3.23
N VAL A 104 5.76 0.61 -3.88
CA VAL A 104 6.31 1.04 -5.17
C VAL A 104 5.22 1.08 -6.26
N CYS A 105 4.35 0.06 -6.32
CA CYS A 105 3.24 0.06 -7.27
C CYS A 105 2.30 1.27 -7.06
N ILE A 106 2.01 1.63 -5.82
CA ILE A 106 1.16 2.79 -5.49
C ILE A 106 1.86 4.12 -5.86
N LEU A 107 3.17 4.20 -5.64
CA LEU A 107 3.96 5.37 -6.05
C LEU A 107 3.98 5.55 -7.57
N LEU A 108 4.08 4.45 -8.33
CA LEU A 108 4.00 4.48 -9.80
C LEU A 108 2.62 4.97 -10.29
N GLN A 109 1.56 4.75 -9.52
CA GLN A 109 0.22 5.30 -9.78
C GLN A 109 0.10 6.80 -9.44
N LYS A 110 1.17 7.44 -8.99
CA LYS A 110 1.23 8.84 -8.52
C LYS A 110 0.31 9.11 -7.33
N GLU A 111 0.10 8.11 -6.47
CA GLU A 111 -0.75 8.23 -5.30
C GLU A 111 0.08 8.34 -4.02
N THR A 112 0.67 9.52 -3.80
CA THR A 112 1.58 9.79 -2.69
C THR A 112 0.90 9.68 -1.32
N GLY A 113 -0.39 10.02 -1.22
CA GLY A 113 -1.15 9.94 0.02
C GLY A 113 -1.27 8.53 0.57
N SER A 114 -1.65 7.57 -0.29
CA SER A 114 -1.75 6.16 0.08
C SER A 114 -0.39 5.54 0.39
N ALA A 115 0.67 5.95 -0.31
CA ALA A 115 2.02 5.49 -0.05
C ALA A 115 2.54 5.92 1.34
N LEU A 116 2.17 7.11 1.82
CA LEU A 116 2.55 7.58 3.17
C LEU A 116 1.99 6.69 4.28
N VAL A 117 0.85 6.05 4.08
CA VAL A 117 0.27 5.13 5.08
C VAL A 117 1.20 3.94 5.33
N TYR A 118 2.00 3.54 4.33
CA TYR A 118 2.98 2.47 4.49
C TYR A 118 4.10 2.79 5.48
N LEU A 119 4.29 4.06 5.84
CA LEU A 119 5.18 4.43 6.96
C LEU A 119 4.76 3.80 8.29
N ALA A 120 3.46 3.57 8.48
CA ALA A 120 2.97 2.91 9.69
C ALA A 120 3.53 1.49 9.85
N PHE A 121 3.79 0.78 8.74
CA PHE A 121 4.41 -0.55 8.79
C PHE A 121 5.85 -0.49 9.30
N PHE A 122 6.60 0.58 9.01
CA PHE A 122 7.94 0.76 9.56
C PHE A 122 7.91 1.00 11.07
N LEU A 123 6.91 1.73 11.58
CA LEU A 123 6.71 1.88 13.03
C LEU A 123 6.37 0.55 13.70
N MET A 124 5.56 -0.28 13.02
CA MET A 124 5.26 -1.64 13.49
C MET A 124 6.53 -2.50 13.56
N LEU A 125 7.36 -2.47 12.52
CA LEU A 125 8.63 -3.21 12.49
C LEU A 125 9.60 -2.75 13.57
N TYR A 126 9.64 -1.45 13.86
CA TYR A 126 10.44 -0.91 14.96
C TYR A 126 10.01 -1.48 16.30
N ARG A 127 8.71 -1.59 16.54
CA ARG A 127 8.17 -2.20 17.76
C ARG A 127 8.57 -3.67 17.90
N GLU A 128 8.68 -4.40 16.78
CA GLU A 128 9.06 -5.82 16.74
C GLU A 128 10.59 -6.06 16.85
N GLY A 129 11.37 -5.03 17.14
CA GLY A 129 12.81 -5.13 17.44
C GLY A 129 13.73 -4.71 16.29
N MET A 130 13.23 -3.97 15.31
CA MET A 130 14.08 -3.35 14.30
C MET A 130 14.94 -2.25 14.92
N THR A 131 16.20 -2.15 14.47
CA THR A 131 17.12 -1.10 14.93
C THR A 131 16.63 0.29 14.50
N GLY A 132 16.61 1.25 15.43
CA GLY A 132 16.09 2.60 15.19
C GLY A 132 16.72 3.35 14.01
N TYR A 133 17.98 3.06 13.67
CA TYR A 133 18.63 3.62 12.49
C TYR A 133 17.95 3.24 11.17
N ILE A 134 17.47 2.01 11.05
CA ILE A 134 16.79 1.53 9.84
C ILE A 134 15.44 2.22 9.69
N LEU A 135 14.73 2.41 10.80
CA LEU A 135 13.49 3.20 10.82
C LEU A 135 13.73 4.62 10.32
N LEU A 136 14.76 5.30 10.87
CA LEU A 136 15.07 6.68 10.51
C LEU A 136 15.43 6.80 9.03
N ILE A 137 16.27 5.90 8.52
CA ILE A 137 16.63 5.86 7.09
C ILE A 137 15.39 5.59 6.22
N GLY A 138 14.55 4.64 6.60
CA GLY A 138 13.31 4.32 5.86
C GLY A 138 12.34 5.50 5.80
N VAL A 139 12.11 6.16 6.93
CA VAL A 139 11.25 7.35 6.99
C VAL A 139 11.85 8.50 6.17
N CYS A 140 13.14 8.79 6.32
CA CYS A 140 13.82 9.83 5.55
C CYS A 140 13.77 9.55 4.04
N ALA A 141 14.00 8.31 3.62
CA ALA A 141 13.94 7.93 2.21
C ALA A 141 12.54 8.15 1.61
N VAL A 142 11.48 7.75 2.32
CA VAL A 142 10.10 7.95 1.85
C VAL A 142 9.74 9.43 1.82
N VAL A 143 10.07 10.19 2.87
CA VAL A 143 9.82 11.64 2.90
C VAL A 143 10.56 12.34 1.78
N PHE A 144 11.83 12.01 1.55
CA PHE A 144 12.62 12.57 0.46
C PHE A 144 12.03 12.25 -0.92
N PHE A 145 11.60 11.00 -1.12
CA PHE A 145 11.00 10.57 -2.39
C PHE A 145 9.66 11.28 -2.65
N VAL A 146 8.79 11.36 -1.64
CA VAL A 146 7.49 12.05 -1.74
C VAL A 146 7.66 13.55 -1.99
N THR A 147 8.62 14.19 -1.29
CA THR A 147 8.92 15.62 -1.50
C THR A 147 9.49 15.86 -2.89
N GLY A 148 10.39 14.98 -3.36
CA GLY A 148 10.96 15.06 -4.70
C GLY A 148 9.91 14.92 -5.80
N MET A 149 8.95 14.01 -5.66
CA MET A 149 7.84 13.86 -6.61
C MET A 149 6.94 15.10 -6.63
N LYS A 150 6.59 15.65 -5.47
CA LYS A 150 5.81 16.90 -5.39
C LYS A 150 6.55 18.08 -5.99
N TYR A 151 7.86 18.17 -5.77
CA TYR A 151 8.67 19.23 -6.36
C TYR A 151 8.73 19.13 -7.89
N SER A 152 8.82 17.93 -8.41
CA SER A 152 8.75 17.65 -9.85
C SER A 152 7.40 18.06 -10.46
N GLU A 153 6.28 17.79 -9.79
CA GLU A 153 4.95 18.21 -10.27
C GLU A 153 4.79 19.75 -10.26
N VAL A 154 5.32 20.42 -9.25
CA VAL A 154 5.30 21.89 -9.13
C VAL A 154 6.17 22.52 -10.23
N MET A 155 7.35 21.96 -10.53
CA MET A 155 8.23 22.48 -11.57
C MET A 155 7.66 22.27 -12.98
N VAL A 156 7.02 21.12 -13.24
CA VAL A 156 6.33 20.89 -14.53
C VAL A 156 5.09 21.78 -14.68
N GLY A 157 4.41 22.12 -13.58
CA GLY A 157 3.27 23.04 -13.57
C GLY A 157 3.64 24.54 -13.68
N ILE A 158 4.90 24.89 -13.41
CA ILE A 158 5.42 26.27 -13.50
C ILE A 158 6.03 26.57 -14.89
N THR A 159 6.33 25.55 -15.71
CA THR A 159 6.68 25.80 -17.11
C THR A 159 5.41 26.17 -17.88
N PRO A 160 5.17 27.46 -18.19
CA PRO A 160 4.04 27.82 -19.04
C PRO A 160 4.32 27.29 -20.46
N LEU A 161 3.62 26.22 -20.84
CA LEU A 161 3.40 25.89 -22.24
C LEU A 161 2.47 26.94 -22.85
N GLY A 162 2.94 28.11 -22.99
CA GLY A 162 2.12 29.21 -23.47
C GLY A 162 2.88 30.44 -23.86
N GLU A 163 3.85 30.30 -24.77
CA GLU A 163 4.27 31.41 -25.63
C GLU A 163 5.08 30.86 -26.83
N PHE A 164 4.37 30.21 -27.74
CA PHE A 164 4.77 30.20 -29.14
C PHE A 164 3.48 30.38 -29.96
N CYS A 165 3.06 31.62 -30.11
CA CYS A 165 2.37 32.10 -31.32
C CYS A 165 3.41 32.65 -32.28
#